data_897deffaabf60c0cc63304a01ab9efd7
#
_entry.id   897deffaabf60c0cc63304a01ab9efd7
#
_cell.length_a   1.000
_cell.length_b   1.000
_cell.length_c   1.000
_cell.angle_alpha   90.00
_cell.angle_beta   90.00
_cell.angle_gamma   90.00
#
_symmetry.space_group_name_H-M   'P 1'
#
loop_
_entity.id
_entity.type
_entity.pdbx_description
1 polymer ?
#
loop_
_entity_poly.entity_id
_entity_poly.type
_entity_poly.pdbx_seq_one_letter_code
_entity_poly.pdbx_strand_id
1 'polypeptide(L)'
;MRRRHLSAAPMVVAVLVVVGLALALGACSAGDQEGGAKARPLPEDPQKLSPGEYRSEEFKPSFSLTVGKGWHNVPLETSDKLAIQRGGPEEGPTLGFRNLQEVYEYTKNGTTSAVVKAPKDMVDWFQHHPYLDTEKPEPATVGGVKGVQFDWIVSEDAPSEEITLFKFTDGSTGYAGKGYKIRTIILEGVKGKTVTIGIIGNPTTEFDDFLPKSQKVLDSVKWTGS
;
A
#
# COMPACT_ATOMS: atom_id res chain seq x y z
N MET A 1 -36.22 56.35 45.77
CA MET A 1 -36.74 56.01 47.14
C MET A 1 -36.06 54.73 47.62
N ARG A 2 -35.37 54.92 48.78
CA ARG A 2 -35.21 53.94 49.89
C ARG A 2 -34.78 52.51 49.54
N ARG A 3 -33.90 51.84 50.18
CA ARG A 3 -32.92 51.95 51.33
C ARG A 3 -32.29 50.57 51.31
N ARG A 4 -30.94 50.49 51.32
CA ARG A 4 -30.10 50.08 52.46
C ARG A 4 -30.62 48.88 53.26
N HIS A 5 -29.85 47.80 53.30
CA HIS A 5 -29.25 47.38 54.58
C HIS A 5 -28.08 46.41 54.35
N LEU A 6 -27.01 46.76 55.02
CA LEU A 6 -25.84 45.96 55.38
C LEU A 6 -26.20 44.95 56.46
N SER A 7 -25.46 43.83 56.55
CA SER A 7 -24.92 43.27 57.81
C SER A 7 -24.19 41.99 57.47
N ALA A 8 -22.93 41.91 57.59
CA ALA A 8 -22.09 41.56 58.73
C ALA A 8 -21.84 40.05 58.88
N ALA A 9 -20.53 39.74 58.80
CA ALA A 9 -19.91 38.42 59.10
C ALA A 9 -20.04 38.08 60.61
N PRO A 10 -19.75 36.82 60.98
CA PRO A 10 -18.45 36.61 61.62
C PRO A 10 -17.74 35.30 61.27
N MET A 11 -16.56 35.36 61.27
CA MET A 11 -15.32 34.65 61.58
C MET A 11 -15.46 33.66 62.77
N VAL A 12 -15.05 32.38 62.59
CA VAL A 12 -14.57 31.43 63.63
C VAL A 12 -13.69 30.36 62.92
N VAL A 13 -12.40 30.48 63.02
CA VAL A 13 -11.37 29.78 63.83
C VAL A 13 -11.26 28.25 63.64
N ALA A 14 -10.16 27.96 63.01
CA ALA A 14 -9.19 26.85 63.14
C ALA A 14 -9.54 25.56 63.91
N VAL A 15 -9.22 24.43 63.28
CA VAL A 15 -8.52 23.32 63.94
C VAL A 15 -7.62 22.60 62.92
N LEU A 16 -6.32 22.67 63.19
CA LEU A 16 -5.27 21.82 62.59
C LEU A 16 -5.42 20.40 63.13
N VAL A 17 -5.52 19.42 62.25
CA VAL A 17 -5.14 18.05 62.56
C VAL A 17 -4.12 17.59 61.53
N VAL A 18 -2.89 17.60 61.98
CA VAL A 18 -1.77 16.93 61.28
C VAL A 18 -1.88 15.44 61.62
N VAL A 19 -2.19 14.62 60.66
CA VAL A 19 -1.91 13.18 60.70
C VAL A 19 -1.03 12.84 59.51
N GLY A 20 0.22 12.67 59.82
CA GLY A 20 1.20 12.14 58.90
C GLY A 20 0.88 10.68 58.59
N LEU A 21 0.91 10.32 57.33
CA LEU A 21 1.08 8.93 56.92
C LEU A 21 1.89 8.81 55.66
N ALA A 22 3.00 8.18 55.86
CA ALA A 22 3.89 7.46 54.99
C ALA A 22 3.76 7.67 53.46
N LEU A 23 4.79 8.28 52.91
CA LEU A 23 5.25 8.18 51.55
C LEU A 23 5.54 6.72 51.21
N ALA A 24 4.65 6.10 50.44
CA ALA A 24 5.02 5.02 49.53
C ALA A 24 5.37 5.66 48.19
N LEU A 25 6.64 5.96 48.01
CA LEU A 25 7.22 6.25 46.71
C LEU A 25 7.18 4.97 45.87
N GLY A 26 6.04 4.67 45.31
CA GLY A 26 5.95 3.83 44.13
C GLY A 26 6.51 4.62 42.97
N ALA A 27 7.80 4.47 42.71
CA ALA A 27 8.40 4.85 41.45
C ALA A 27 7.76 3.99 40.36
N CYS A 28 6.64 4.45 39.81
CA CYS A 28 6.25 4.05 38.46
C CYS A 28 7.33 4.62 37.54
N SER A 29 8.35 3.80 37.31
CA SER A 29 9.19 3.93 36.14
C SER A 29 8.24 3.89 34.94
N ALA A 30 7.84 5.05 34.44
CA ALA A 30 7.35 5.21 33.09
C ALA A 30 8.54 4.88 32.20
N GLY A 31 8.78 3.59 32.03
CA GLY A 31 9.52 3.12 30.89
C GLY A 31 8.69 3.53 29.68
N ASP A 32 9.18 4.49 28.92
CA ASP A 32 8.80 4.72 27.53
C ASP A 32 9.05 3.40 26.78
N GLN A 33 8.12 2.46 26.92
CA GLN A 33 7.94 1.47 25.88
C GLN A 33 7.29 2.24 24.73
N GLU A 34 8.10 2.72 23.81
CA GLU A 34 7.72 2.82 22.40
C GLU A 34 7.33 1.41 21.96
N GLY A 35 6.22 0.92 22.45
CA GLY A 35 5.51 -0.23 21.97
C GLY A 35 4.84 0.16 20.67
N GLY A 36 5.61 0.35 19.61
CA GLY A 36 5.08 0.47 18.25
C GLY A 36 4.11 -0.70 18.06
N ALA A 37 2.83 -0.42 17.87
CA ALA A 37 1.82 -1.46 17.68
C ALA A 37 2.33 -2.39 16.56
N LYS A 38 2.52 -3.66 16.89
CA LYS A 38 3.05 -4.64 15.94
C LYS A 38 2.14 -4.68 14.71
N ALA A 39 2.72 -4.57 13.51
CA ALA A 39 1.99 -4.62 12.25
C ALA A 39 1.05 -5.83 12.21
N ARG A 40 -0.22 -5.61 11.91
CA ARG A 40 -1.24 -6.66 11.82
C ARG A 40 -1.05 -7.48 10.54
N PRO A 41 -1.35 -8.78 10.50
CA PRO A 41 -1.41 -9.50 9.23
C PRO A 41 -2.49 -8.90 8.34
N LEU A 42 -2.29 -8.94 7.01
CA LEU A 42 -3.39 -8.70 6.09
C LEU A 42 -4.42 -9.82 6.26
N PRO A 43 -5.71 -9.51 6.29
CA PRO A 43 -6.76 -10.53 6.38
C PRO A 43 -6.77 -11.44 5.15
N GLU A 44 -7.09 -12.72 5.33
CA GLU A 44 -7.26 -13.67 4.23
C GLU A 44 -8.52 -13.37 3.41
N ASP A 45 -9.63 -13.04 4.09
CA ASP A 45 -10.90 -12.75 3.44
C ASP A 45 -10.99 -11.29 2.96
N PRO A 46 -11.68 -11.02 1.83
CA PRO A 46 -11.92 -9.65 1.35
C PRO A 46 -12.68 -8.83 2.37
N GLN A 47 -12.07 -7.77 2.87
CA GLN A 47 -12.72 -6.89 3.82
C GLN A 47 -12.13 -5.50 3.83
N LYS A 48 -12.90 -4.56 4.39
CA LYS A 48 -12.43 -3.20 4.64
C LYS A 48 -11.32 -3.21 5.69
N LEU A 49 -10.19 -2.60 5.35
CA LEU A 49 -9.07 -2.43 6.25
C LEU A 49 -9.30 -1.24 7.20
N SER A 50 -9.15 -1.47 8.50
CA SER A 50 -9.06 -0.37 9.45
C SER A 50 -7.73 0.37 9.26
N PRO A 51 -7.69 1.71 9.41
CA PRO A 51 -6.43 2.44 9.34
C PRO A 51 -5.35 1.86 10.25
N GLY A 52 -4.12 1.80 9.77
CA GLY A 52 -2.98 1.28 10.55
C GLY A 52 -1.97 0.51 9.73
N GLU A 53 -0.98 -0.05 10.41
CA GLU A 53 0.10 -0.81 9.81
C GLU A 53 -0.29 -2.29 9.64
N TYR A 54 -0.03 -2.81 8.45
CA TYR A 54 -0.23 -4.21 8.08
C TYR A 54 1.05 -4.80 7.55
N ARG A 55 1.20 -6.13 7.65
CA ARG A 55 2.31 -6.88 7.06
C ARG A 55 1.79 -7.93 6.10
N SER A 56 2.57 -8.20 5.08
CA SER A 56 2.36 -9.35 4.21
C SER A 56 2.68 -10.65 4.95
N GLU A 57 1.88 -11.68 4.77
CA GLU A 57 2.12 -13.01 5.35
C GLU A 57 2.81 -13.94 4.35
N GLU A 58 2.32 -14.00 3.13
CA GLU A 58 2.78 -14.93 2.11
C GLU A 58 3.72 -14.29 1.09
N PHE A 59 3.47 -13.06 0.66
CA PHE A 59 4.28 -12.38 -0.34
C PHE A 59 5.76 -12.30 0.05
N LYS A 60 6.65 -12.62 -0.88
CA LYS A 60 8.11 -12.61 -0.67
C LYS A 60 8.81 -11.73 -1.71
N PRO A 61 9.64 -10.75 -1.28
CA PRO A 61 10.07 -10.49 0.10
C PRO A 61 8.94 -9.85 0.94
N SER A 62 8.85 -10.26 2.20
CA SER A 62 7.83 -9.73 3.11
C SER A 62 8.05 -8.24 3.36
N PHE A 63 6.96 -7.53 3.63
CA PHE A 63 7.00 -6.10 3.95
C PHE A 63 5.84 -5.71 4.87
N SER A 64 5.96 -4.55 5.50
CA SER A 64 4.82 -3.87 6.10
C SER A 64 4.48 -2.59 5.35
N LEU A 65 3.23 -2.16 5.47
CA LEU A 65 2.70 -0.93 4.91
C LEU A 65 1.63 -0.33 5.83
N THR A 66 1.39 0.97 5.71
CA THR A 66 0.33 1.65 6.45
C THR A 66 -0.78 2.09 5.51
N VAL A 67 -2.01 1.71 5.82
CA VAL A 67 -3.19 2.16 5.09
C VAL A 67 -4.00 3.18 5.88
N GLY A 68 -4.61 4.12 5.18
CA GLY A 68 -5.59 5.06 5.72
C GLY A 68 -7.02 4.50 5.66
N LYS A 69 -8.02 5.39 5.72
CA LYS A 69 -9.44 5.01 5.54
C LYS A 69 -9.75 4.65 4.09
N GLY A 70 -10.66 3.69 3.89
CA GLY A 70 -11.25 3.34 2.60
C GLY A 70 -10.43 2.36 1.76
N TRP A 71 -9.46 1.67 2.36
CA TRP A 71 -8.77 0.56 1.74
C TRP A 71 -9.45 -0.77 2.08
N HIS A 72 -9.33 -1.72 1.17
CA HIS A 72 -9.78 -3.10 1.29
C HIS A 72 -8.63 -4.03 0.88
N ASN A 73 -8.51 -5.18 1.54
CA ASN A 73 -7.69 -6.24 0.97
C ASN A 73 -8.47 -6.94 -0.14
N VAL A 74 -7.73 -7.52 -1.06
CA VAL A 74 -8.23 -8.41 -2.09
C VAL A 74 -7.65 -9.78 -1.78
N PRO A 75 -8.41 -10.89 -1.91
CA PRO A 75 -7.91 -12.22 -1.57
C PRO A 75 -6.97 -12.73 -2.67
N LEU A 76 -5.87 -12.01 -2.85
CA LEU A 76 -4.88 -12.26 -3.90
C LEU A 76 -3.46 -12.35 -3.34
N GLU A 77 -3.31 -12.51 -2.00
CA GLU A 77 -1.97 -12.69 -1.45
C GLU A 77 -1.50 -14.12 -1.71
N THR A 78 -0.37 -14.20 -2.40
CA THR A 78 0.43 -15.41 -2.61
C THR A 78 1.90 -15.05 -2.45
N SER A 79 2.80 -16.00 -2.64
CA SER A 79 4.24 -15.74 -2.58
C SER A 79 4.75 -14.75 -3.64
N ASP A 80 4.01 -14.54 -4.72
CA ASP A 80 4.41 -13.71 -5.87
C ASP A 80 3.44 -12.56 -6.22
N LYS A 81 2.32 -12.44 -5.52
CA LYS A 81 1.41 -11.31 -5.70
C LYS A 81 0.67 -10.94 -4.42
N LEU A 82 0.38 -9.66 -4.27
CA LEU A 82 -0.44 -9.06 -3.21
C LEU A 82 -1.13 -7.81 -3.78
N ALA A 83 -2.39 -7.59 -3.44
CA ALA A 83 -3.09 -6.37 -3.84
C ALA A 83 -3.99 -5.83 -2.72
N ILE A 84 -4.13 -4.50 -2.71
CA ILE A 84 -5.13 -3.77 -1.92
C ILE A 84 -5.85 -2.78 -2.83
N GLN A 85 -7.13 -2.51 -2.54
CA GLN A 85 -7.99 -1.65 -3.38
C GLN A 85 -8.62 -0.52 -2.59
N ARG A 86 -9.10 0.49 -3.32
CA ARG A 86 -10.02 1.50 -2.77
C ARG A 86 -11.41 1.33 -3.37
N GLY A 87 -12.44 1.68 -2.59
CA GLY A 87 -13.83 1.58 -3.03
C GLY A 87 -14.51 0.33 -2.51
N GLY A 88 -14.57 -0.73 -3.26
CA GLY A 88 -15.15 -2.01 -2.89
C GLY A 88 -14.26 -3.18 -3.29
N PRO A 89 -14.61 -4.40 -2.91
CA PRO A 89 -13.77 -5.57 -3.20
C PRO A 89 -13.82 -6.02 -4.66
N GLU A 90 -14.80 -5.59 -5.45
CA GLU A 90 -15.00 -6.06 -6.81
C GLU A 90 -14.61 -5.02 -7.88
N GLU A 91 -14.71 -3.72 -7.54
CA GLU A 91 -14.43 -2.64 -8.48
C GLU A 91 -13.74 -1.49 -7.76
N GLY A 92 -12.56 -1.12 -8.20
CA GLY A 92 -11.86 0.02 -7.67
C GLY A 92 -10.38 0.05 -8.05
N PRO A 93 -9.78 1.24 -7.94
CA PRO A 93 -8.38 1.38 -8.24
C PRO A 93 -7.52 0.55 -7.27
N THR A 94 -6.52 -0.12 -7.84
CA THR A 94 -5.74 -1.17 -7.18
C THR A 94 -4.27 -0.78 -7.05
N LEU A 95 -3.70 -1.04 -5.86
CA LEU A 95 -2.26 -1.05 -5.61
C LEU A 95 -1.82 -2.51 -5.45
N GLY A 96 -1.02 -3.00 -6.38
CA GLY A 96 -0.56 -4.38 -6.42
C GLY A 96 0.96 -4.51 -6.36
N PHE A 97 1.45 -5.51 -5.65
CA PHE A 97 2.86 -5.92 -5.58
C PHE A 97 3.01 -7.29 -6.25
N ARG A 98 4.04 -7.46 -7.07
CA ARG A 98 4.24 -8.67 -7.87
C ARG A 98 5.70 -9.03 -7.99
N ASN A 99 5.98 -10.33 -7.96
CA ASN A 99 7.24 -10.92 -8.40
C ASN A 99 6.99 -11.63 -9.73
N LEU A 100 7.24 -10.95 -10.83
CA LEU A 100 6.98 -11.50 -12.15
C LEU A 100 7.98 -12.60 -12.47
N GLN A 101 7.48 -13.84 -12.64
CA GLN A 101 8.28 -15.00 -13.03
C GLN A 101 8.13 -15.32 -14.51
N GLU A 102 6.94 -15.11 -15.06
CA GLU A 102 6.57 -15.42 -16.43
C GLU A 102 5.77 -14.27 -17.04
N VAL A 103 6.01 -14.02 -18.31
CA VAL A 103 5.32 -13.01 -19.12
C VAL A 103 4.77 -13.65 -20.40
N TYR A 104 3.79 -13.01 -21.00
CA TYR A 104 3.28 -13.38 -22.31
C TYR A 104 4.02 -12.60 -23.39
N GLU A 105 4.61 -13.31 -24.35
CA GLU A 105 5.14 -12.70 -25.55
C GLU A 105 4.05 -12.53 -26.61
N TYR A 106 4.02 -11.37 -27.26
CA TYR A 106 3.16 -11.09 -28.37
C TYR A 106 3.96 -11.04 -29.68
N THR A 107 3.47 -11.72 -30.70
CA THR A 107 4.00 -11.53 -32.05
C THR A 107 3.45 -10.25 -32.66
N LYS A 108 4.16 -9.70 -33.66
CA LYS A 108 3.70 -8.51 -34.40
C LYS A 108 2.31 -8.65 -35.06
N ASN A 109 1.74 -9.85 -35.09
CA ASN A 109 0.43 -10.14 -35.67
C ASN A 109 -0.68 -10.30 -34.60
N GLY A 110 -0.42 -9.90 -33.35
CA GLY A 110 -1.44 -9.86 -32.30
C GLY A 110 -1.76 -11.20 -31.63
N THR A 111 -1.08 -12.27 -31.98
CA THR A 111 -1.30 -13.56 -31.35
C THR A 111 -0.37 -13.72 -30.16
N THR A 112 -0.91 -14.07 -28.98
CA THR A 112 -0.11 -14.50 -27.83
C THR A 112 0.69 -15.73 -28.25
N SER A 113 2.00 -15.64 -28.30
CA SER A 113 2.81 -16.72 -28.87
C SER A 113 3.22 -17.74 -27.86
N ALA A 114 3.60 -17.32 -26.66
CA ALA A 114 4.07 -18.22 -25.61
C ALA A 114 4.13 -17.53 -24.26
N VAL A 115 4.03 -18.33 -23.20
CA VAL A 115 4.45 -17.93 -21.86
C VAL A 115 5.96 -18.19 -21.77
N VAL A 116 6.71 -17.17 -21.45
CA VAL A 116 8.16 -17.22 -21.30
C VAL A 116 8.58 -16.73 -19.93
N LYS A 117 9.79 -17.10 -19.52
CA LYS A 117 10.36 -16.58 -18.29
C LYS A 117 10.47 -15.05 -18.38
N ALA A 118 10.08 -14.34 -17.33
CA ALA A 118 10.24 -12.89 -17.25
C ALA A 118 11.70 -12.48 -17.52
N PRO A 119 11.93 -11.53 -18.43
CA PRO A 119 13.27 -11.07 -18.73
C PRO A 119 13.89 -10.37 -17.51
N LYS A 120 15.22 -10.32 -17.48
CA LYS A 120 15.93 -9.61 -16.40
C LYS A 120 15.66 -8.10 -16.45
N ASP A 121 15.64 -7.54 -17.67
CA ASP A 121 15.28 -6.15 -17.89
C ASP A 121 13.79 -6.03 -18.17
N MET A 122 13.03 -5.88 -17.11
CA MET A 122 11.58 -5.68 -17.21
C MET A 122 11.23 -4.28 -17.72
N VAL A 123 12.10 -3.28 -17.52
CA VAL A 123 11.88 -1.92 -18.05
C VAL A 123 11.88 -1.97 -19.57
N ASP A 124 12.92 -2.58 -20.14
CA ASP A 124 13.04 -2.76 -21.59
C ASP A 124 11.86 -3.55 -22.17
N TRP A 125 11.44 -4.61 -21.46
CA TRP A 125 10.28 -5.40 -21.88
C TRP A 125 9.00 -4.56 -21.99
N PHE A 126 8.70 -3.73 -20.98
CA PHE A 126 7.54 -2.84 -21.02
C PHE A 126 7.67 -1.79 -22.14
N GLN A 127 8.86 -1.17 -22.28
CA GLN A 127 9.10 -0.10 -23.24
C GLN A 127 9.01 -0.58 -24.69
N HIS A 128 9.25 -1.86 -24.95
CA HIS A 128 9.23 -2.45 -26.31
C HIS A 128 8.05 -3.41 -26.53
N HIS A 129 7.12 -3.48 -25.57
CA HIS A 129 5.94 -4.32 -25.73
C HIS A 129 5.04 -3.78 -26.86
N PRO A 130 4.62 -4.60 -27.85
CA PRO A 130 3.99 -4.10 -29.10
C PRO A 130 2.61 -3.43 -28.88
N TYR A 131 1.97 -3.62 -27.74
CA TYR A 131 0.63 -3.13 -27.42
C TYR A 131 0.56 -2.29 -26.15
N LEU A 132 1.68 -1.75 -25.69
CA LEU A 132 1.71 -0.80 -24.57
C LEU A 132 2.29 0.53 -25.05
N ASP A 133 1.54 1.60 -24.82
CA ASP A 133 2.03 2.96 -24.97
C ASP A 133 2.59 3.41 -23.63
N THR A 134 3.91 3.50 -23.55
CA THR A 134 4.64 3.74 -22.31
C THR A 134 5.28 5.12 -22.26
N GLU A 135 5.20 5.78 -21.10
CA GLU A 135 5.96 7.00 -20.84
C GLU A 135 7.44 6.68 -20.54
N LYS A 136 8.29 7.71 -20.59
CA LYS A 136 9.71 7.58 -20.28
C LYS A 136 9.91 7.20 -18.81
N PRO A 137 10.77 6.20 -18.51
CA PRO A 137 11.10 5.82 -17.14
C PRO A 137 11.75 6.97 -16.35
N GLU A 138 11.32 7.12 -15.08
CA GLU A 138 11.84 8.08 -14.11
C GLU A 138 12.31 7.37 -12.85
N PRO A 139 13.26 7.94 -12.09
CA PRO A 139 13.69 7.36 -10.82
C PRO A 139 12.55 7.25 -9.81
N ALA A 140 12.50 6.15 -9.08
CA ALA A 140 11.59 5.92 -7.96
C ALA A 140 12.32 5.31 -6.76
N THR A 141 11.71 5.41 -5.58
CA THR A 141 12.22 4.75 -4.36
C THR A 141 11.06 4.29 -3.52
N VAL A 142 11.04 3.02 -3.11
CA VAL A 142 10.00 2.47 -2.22
C VAL A 142 10.67 1.65 -1.13
N GLY A 143 10.37 1.98 0.13
CA GLY A 143 10.97 1.30 1.28
C GLY A 143 12.51 1.37 1.31
N GLY A 144 13.09 2.48 0.83
CA GLY A 144 14.53 2.68 0.74
C GLY A 144 15.22 1.97 -0.44
N VAL A 145 14.50 1.18 -1.25
CA VAL A 145 15.04 0.53 -2.44
C VAL A 145 14.80 1.42 -3.66
N LYS A 146 15.88 1.70 -4.40
CA LYS A 146 15.82 2.49 -5.65
C LYS A 146 15.33 1.62 -6.79
N GLY A 147 14.64 2.25 -7.73
CA GLY A 147 14.14 1.65 -8.95
C GLY A 147 13.72 2.71 -9.95
N VAL A 148 12.83 2.34 -10.85
CA VAL A 148 12.26 3.23 -11.85
C VAL A 148 10.74 3.11 -11.86
N GLN A 149 10.06 4.16 -12.32
CA GLN A 149 8.62 4.18 -12.54
C GLN A 149 8.30 4.77 -13.91
N PHE A 150 7.20 4.38 -14.46
CA PHE A 150 6.63 4.93 -15.70
C PHE A 150 5.14 4.64 -15.77
N ASP A 151 4.42 5.50 -16.47
CA ASP A 151 3.01 5.30 -16.75
C ASP A 151 2.86 4.63 -18.12
N TRP A 152 1.78 3.88 -18.28
CA TRP A 152 1.44 3.23 -19.54
C TRP A 152 -0.06 2.94 -19.64
N ILE A 153 -0.51 2.75 -20.89
CA ILE A 153 -1.85 2.33 -21.26
C ILE A 153 -1.75 1.19 -22.26
N VAL A 154 -2.84 0.44 -22.42
CA VAL A 154 -2.96 -0.49 -23.55
C VAL A 154 -3.23 0.33 -24.80
N SER A 155 -2.38 0.13 -25.83
CA SER A 155 -2.49 0.82 -27.13
C SER A 155 -3.84 0.53 -27.81
N GLU A 156 -4.38 1.49 -28.52
CA GLU A 156 -5.57 1.30 -29.35
C GLU A 156 -5.38 0.23 -30.45
N ASP A 157 -4.14 0.00 -30.87
CA ASP A 157 -3.77 -1.04 -31.84
C ASP A 157 -3.75 -2.46 -31.26
N ALA A 158 -4.00 -2.62 -29.95
CA ALA A 158 -4.07 -3.93 -29.32
C ALA A 158 -5.21 -4.78 -29.93
N PRO A 159 -4.99 -6.10 -30.12
CA PRO A 159 -5.90 -6.96 -30.87
C PRO A 159 -7.23 -7.24 -30.14
N SER A 160 -7.31 -6.89 -28.85
CA SER A 160 -8.50 -7.09 -28.00
C SER A 160 -8.63 -5.97 -26.98
N GLU A 161 -9.81 -5.86 -26.37
CA GLU A 161 -10.08 -4.91 -25.27
C GLU A 161 -9.21 -5.16 -24.03
N GLU A 162 -8.77 -6.39 -23.85
CA GLU A 162 -7.85 -6.79 -22.78
C GLU A 162 -6.67 -7.58 -23.37
N ILE A 163 -5.47 -7.34 -22.82
CA ILE A 163 -4.27 -8.11 -23.12
C ILE A 163 -3.76 -8.78 -21.85
N THR A 164 -3.36 -10.05 -21.98
CA THR A 164 -2.74 -10.80 -20.88
C THR A 164 -1.25 -10.55 -20.89
N LEU A 165 -0.71 -10.12 -19.76
CA LEU A 165 0.71 -9.70 -19.67
C LEU A 165 1.55 -10.69 -18.83
N PHE A 166 1.00 -11.24 -17.76
CA PHE A 166 1.75 -12.00 -16.76
C PHE A 166 1.08 -13.33 -16.46
N LYS A 167 1.90 -14.31 -16.07
CA LYS A 167 1.42 -15.55 -15.48
C LYS A 167 2.03 -15.72 -14.09
N PHE A 168 1.20 -16.04 -13.10
CA PHE A 168 1.59 -16.22 -11.72
C PHE A 168 1.75 -17.70 -11.36
N THR A 169 2.44 -17.97 -10.25
CA THR A 169 2.76 -19.32 -9.80
C THR A 169 1.53 -20.18 -9.46
N ASP A 170 0.43 -19.53 -9.07
CA ASP A 170 -0.87 -20.19 -8.84
C ASP A 170 -1.66 -20.49 -10.13
N GLY A 171 -1.07 -20.19 -11.29
CA GLY A 171 -1.68 -20.39 -12.59
C GLY A 171 -2.61 -19.26 -13.06
N SER A 172 -2.90 -18.28 -12.20
CA SER A 172 -3.67 -17.11 -12.60
C SER A 172 -2.89 -16.19 -13.53
N THR A 173 -3.58 -15.28 -14.19
CA THR A 173 -3.00 -14.34 -15.15
C THR A 173 -3.21 -12.90 -14.72
N GLY A 174 -2.24 -12.03 -15.02
CA GLY A 174 -2.38 -10.58 -14.95
C GLY A 174 -2.67 -10.03 -16.33
N TYR A 175 -3.69 -9.20 -16.42
CA TYR A 175 -4.13 -8.57 -17.67
C TYR A 175 -4.26 -7.07 -17.48
N ALA A 176 -4.36 -6.35 -18.59
CA ALA A 176 -4.72 -4.95 -18.65
C ALA A 176 -5.73 -4.70 -19.77
N GLY A 177 -6.72 -3.87 -19.50
CA GLY A 177 -7.74 -3.45 -20.46
C GLY A 177 -7.45 -2.08 -21.04
N LYS A 178 -8.01 -1.81 -22.22
CA LYS A 178 -8.07 -0.45 -22.78
C LYS A 178 -8.81 0.48 -21.83
N GLY A 179 -8.42 1.73 -21.75
CA GLY A 179 -8.98 2.73 -20.85
C GLY A 179 -8.41 2.71 -19.42
N TYR A 180 -7.60 1.71 -19.07
CA TYR A 180 -6.85 1.73 -17.81
C TYR A 180 -5.55 2.51 -17.98
N LYS A 181 -5.26 3.43 -17.05
CA LYS A 181 -3.93 4.00 -16.88
C LYS A 181 -3.25 3.28 -15.72
N ILE A 182 -2.00 2.89 -15.94
CA ILE A 182 -1.24 2.09 -14.98
C ILE A 182 0.12 2.73 -14.79
N ARG A 183 0.49 3.01 -13.53
CA ARG A 183 1.88 3.29 -13.15
C ARG A 183 2.52 2.00 -12.71
N THR A 184 3.63 1.66 -13.33
CA THR A 184 4.49 0.56 -12.92
C THR A 184 5.74 1.10 -12.26
N ILE A 185 6.10 0.54 -11.09
CA ILE A 185 7.36 0.78 -10.41
C ILE A 185 8.12 -0.53 -10.38
N ILE A 186 9.35 -0.54 -10.85
CA ILE A 186 10.23 -1.72 -10.87
C ILE A 186 11.37 -1.47 -9.90
N LEU A 187 11.46 -2.30 -8.87
CA LEU A 187 12.49 -2.27 -7.84
C LEU A 187 13.39 -3.49 -7.99
N GLU A 188 14.65 -3.26 -8.31
CA GLU A 188 15.63 -4.33 -8.39
C GLU A 188 16.35 -4.54 -7.04
N GLY A 189 16.65 -5.80 -6.73
CA GLY A 189 17.44 -6.14 -5.55
C GLY A 189 16.69 -6.03 -4.21
N VAL A 190 15.36 -6.00 -4.18
CA VAL A 190 14.58 -6.10 -2.95
C VAL A 190 14.83 -7.48 -2.33
N LYS A 191 15.76 -7.56 -1.37
CA LYS A 191 16.19 -8.85 -0.79
C LYS A 191 16.60 -9.88 -1.87
N GLY A 192 17.24 -9.41 -2.94
CA GLY A 192 17.70 -10.25 -4.04
C GLY A 192 16.64 -10.59 -5.10
N LYS A 193 15.44 -10.00 -5.02
CA LYS A 193 14.36 -10.17 -6.01
C LYS A 193 14.03 -8.87 -6.71
N THR A 194 13.45 -8.97 -7.89
CA THR A 194 12.81 -7.84 -8.58
C THR A 194 11.33 -7.82 -8.19
N VAL A 195 10.90 -6.69 -7.63
CA VAL A 195 9.49 -6.46 -7.29
C VAL A 195 8.91 -5.42 -8.25
N THR A 196 7.79 -5.76 -8.85
CA THR A 196 7.01 -4.85 -9.69
C THR A 196 5.77 -4.41 -8.94
N ILE A 197 5.57 -3.10 -8.83
CA ILE A 197 4.41 -2.51 -8.17
C ILE A 197 3.55 -1.84 -9.23
N GLY A 198 2.25 -2.14 -9.25
CA GLY A 198 1.28 -1.53 -10.15
C GLY A 198 0.29 -0.67 -9.40
N ILE A 199 0.12 0.58 -9.83
CA ILE A 199 -0.97 1.47 -9.42
C ILE A 199 -1.92 1.53 -10.61
N ILE A 200 -3.13 0.99 -10.46
CA ILE A 200 -4.08 0.76 -11.55
C ILE A 200 -5.35 1.56 -11.29
N GLY A 201 -5.75 2.40 -12.21
CA GLY A 201 -7.02 3.15 -12.15
C GLY A 201 -7.82 2.98 -13.44
N ASN A 202 -9.12 2.89 -13.33
CA ASN A 202 -10.09 2.89 -14.41
C ASN A 202 -11.31 3.73 -14.02
N PRO A 203 -11.70 4.74 -14.78
CA PRO A 203 -11.00 5.36 -15.92
C PRO A 203 -9.80 6.23 -15.48
N THR A 204 -9.15 6.89 -16.43
CA THR A 204 -7.95 7.73 -16.17
C THR A 204 -8.16 8.78 -15.07
N THR A 205 -9.37 9.32 -14.92
CA THR A 205 -9.72 10.27 -13.84
C THR A 205 -9.61 9.66 -12.45
N GLU A 206 -9.95 8.38 -12.29
CA GLU A 206 -9.76 7.68 -11.02
C GLU A 206 -8.28 7.45 -10.72
N PHE A 207 -7.46 7.25 -11.76
CA PHE A 207 -6.03 7.08 -11.59
C PHE A 207 -5.38 8.30 -10.95
N ASP A 208 -5.65 9.51 -11.46
CA ASP A 208 -5.08 10.75 -10.94
C ASP A 208 -5.49 11.03 -9.49
N ASP A 209 -6.73 10.71 -9.12
CA ASP A 209 -7.24 10.81 -7.74
C ASP A 209 -6.66 9.71 -6.83
N PHE A 210 -6.34 8.56 -7.39
CA PHE A 210 -5.81 7.41 -6.64
C PHE A 210 -4.31 7.49 -6.40
N LEU A 211 -3.57 8.06 -7.34
CA LEU A 211 -2.12 8.13 -7.31
C LEU A 211 -1.56 8.72 -5.99
N PRO A 212 -2.00 9.89 -5.50
CA PRO A 212 -1.48 10.43 -4.24
C PRO A 212 -1.86 9.59 -3.00
N LYS A 213 -2.93 8.81 -3.09
CA LYS A 213 -3.35 7.90 -2.01
C LYS A 213 -2.48 6.64 -1.99
N SER A 214 -2.16 6.11 -3.16
CA SER A 214 -1.22 4.99 -3.32
C SER A 214 0.19 5.40 -2.90
N GLN A 215 0.63 6.60 -3.27
CA GLN A 215 1.95 7.11 -2.88
C GLN A 215 2.11 7.14 -1.35
N LYS A 216 1.11 7.59 -0.60
CA LYS A 216 1.14 7.56 0.87
C LYS A 216 1.32 6.16 1.45
N VAL A 217 0.75 5.14 0.81
CA VAL A 217 0.97 3.75 1.20
C VAL A 217 2.40 3.32 0.86
N LEU A 218 2.88 3.63 -0.34
CA LEU A 218 4.24 3.31 -0.80
C LEU A 218 5.32 3.96 0.04
N ASP A 219 5.11 5.20 0.49
CA ASP A 219 6.02 5.94 1.38
C ASP A 219 6.17 5.26 2.75
N SER A 220 5.20 4.44 3.15
CA SER A 220 5.20 3.71 4.41
C SER A 220 5.76 2.30 4.32
N VAL A 221 6.08 1.82 3.13
CA VAL A 221 6.58 0.46 2.91
C VAL A 221 7.91 0.25 3.63
N LYS A 222 8.00 -0.86 4.36
CA LYS A 222 9.24 -1.31 5.01
C LYS A 222 9.46 -2.78 4.63
N TRP A 223 10.49 -3.05 3.85
CA TRP A 223 10.84 -4.41 3.47
C TRP A 223 11.37 -5.16 4.68
N THR A 224 10.73 -6.27 5.04
CA THR A 224 11.07 -7.13 6.18
C THR A 224 11.37 -8.55 5.65
N GLY A 225 12.01 -9.35 6.47
CA GLY A 225 12.34 -10.72 6.07
C GLY A 225 13.58 -10.83 5.16
N SER A 226 14.07 -11.98 5.06
CA SER A 226 15.14 -12.47 4.16
C SER A 226 14.52 -13.26 3.01
#